data_c8bd1b83acba2f832376147a9dd1ace9
#
_entry.id   c8bd1b83acba2f832376147a9dd1ace9
#
_cell.length_a   1.000
_cell.length_b   1.000
_cell.length_c   1.000
_cell.angle_alpha   90.00
_cell.angle_beta   90.00
_cell.angle_gamma   90.00
#
_symmetry.space_group_name_H-M   'P 1'
#
loop_
_entity.id
_entity.type
_entity.pdbx_description
1 polymer ?
#
loop_
_entity_poly.entity_id
_entity_poly.type
_entity_poly.pdbx_seq_one_letter_code
_entity_poly.pdbx_strand_id
1 'polypeptide(L)'
;MTLTATRTARQHRPFTVTLVTTLLATLGIGAVGGGWAMIFGIGGESMLPDEYLETIPLVDNWVVPGVVLLIGFGFGSLIAAYGVWRRPIWAWLGGLERLTGHHWSWTATILIGAGQVTWITLELLSIPFSVLMAIFGPLGLALVLLALTPSVSGYIRLK
;
A
#
# COMPACT_ATOMS: atom_id res chain seq x y z
N MET A 1 -38.38 29.91 -19.60
CA MET A 1 -37.06 29.28 -19.82
C MET A 1 -36.54 28.87 -18.45
N THR A 2 -36.88 27.63 -18.02
CA THR A 2 -36.59 27.13 -16.66
C THR A 2 -35.24 26.43 -16.67
N LEU A 3 -34.22 27.09 -16.12
CA LEU A 3 -32.89 26.47 -15.90
C LEU A 3 -33.00 25.41 -14.81
N THR A 4 -33.12 24.17 -15.22
CA THR A 4 -32.99 23.03 -14.32
C THR A 4 -31.53 22.90 -13.88
N ALA A 5 -31.22 23.45 -12.71
CA ALA A 5 -29.93 23.25 -12.07
C ALA A 5 -29.76 21.73 -11.77
N THR A 6 -29.00 21.04 -12.58
CA THR A 6 -28.57 19.68 -12.32
C THR A 6 -27.70 19.69 -11.06
N ARG A 7 -28.35 19.41 -9.93
CA ARG A 7 -27.66 19.16 -8.65
C ARG A 7 -26.77 17.95 -8.85
N THR A 8 -25.48 18.16 -9.06
CA THR A 8 -24.47 17.10 -9.03
C THR A 8 -24.58 16.40 -7.67
N ALA A 9 -25.26 15.26 -7.64
CA ALA A 9 -25.37 14.44 -6.45
C ALA A 9 -23.95 14.13 -5.95
N ARG A 10 -23.59 14.66 -4.80
CA ARG A 10 -22.33 14.37 -4.12
C ARG A 10 -22.30 12.87 -3.90
N GLN A 11 -21.52 12.13 -4.70
CA GLN A 11 -21.44 10.69 -4.63
C GLN A 11 -20.96 10.33 -3.23
N HIS A 12 -21.84 9.74 -2.42
CA HIS A 12 -21.55 9.38 -1.04
C HIS A 12 -20.40 8.38 -1.02
N ARG A 13 -19.31 8.72 -0.32
CA ARG A 13 -18.13 7.88 -0.27
C ARG A 13 -18.40 6.68 0.62
N PRO A 14 -18.29 5.43 0.11
CA PRO A 14 -18.52 4.24 0.93
C PRO A 14 -17.53 4.17 2.09
N PHE A 15 -17.96 3.65 3.23
CA PHE A 15 -17.09 3.44 4.40
C PHE A 15 -15.85 2.60 4.06
N THR A 16 -16.01 1.58 3.21
CA THR A 16 -14.91 0.71 2.74
C THR A 16 -13.81 1.47 2.00
N VAL A 17 -14.14 2.51 1.25
CA VAL A 17 -13.16 3.38 0.59
C VAL A 17 -12.35 4.18 1.61
N THR A 18 -13.01 4.70 2.65
CA THR A 18 -12.33 5.38 3.75
C THR A 18 -11.42 4.40 4.48
N LEU A 19 -11.89 3.20 4.75
CA LEU A 19 -11.10 2.15 5.40
C LEU A 19 -9.84 1.80 4.60
N VAL A 20 -9.97 1.53 3.28
CA VAL A 20 -8.82 1.27 2.40
C VAL A 20 -7.82 2.43 2.42
N THR A 21 -8.32 3.66 2.34
CA THR A 21 -7.44 4.84 2.38
C THR A 21 -6.69 4.93 3.71
N THR A 22 -7.36 4.66 4.83
CA THR A 22 -6.73 4.68 6.16
C THR A 22 -5.70 3.57 6.30
N LEU A 23 -6.01 2.34 5.86
CA LEU A 23 -5.05 1.23 5.89
C LEU A 23 -3.81 1.51 5.04
N LEU A 24 -3.99 2.05 3.82
CA LEU A 24 -2.87 2.46 2.98
C LEU A 24 -2.02 3.55 3.64
N ALA A 25 -2.66 4.54 4.27
CA ALA A 25 -1.93 5.60 4.95
C ALA A 25 -1.16 5.07 6.18
N THR A 26 -1.78 4.17 6.96
CA THR A 26 -1.12 3.51 8.10
C THR A 26 0.08 2.68 7.64
N LEU A 27 -0.10 1.86 6.60
CA LEU A 27 0.99 1.09 6.00
C LEU A 27 2.11 2.02 5.52
N GLY A 28 1.74 3.08 4.78
CA GLY A 28 2.71 4.03 4.23
C GLY A 28 3.54 4.73 5.31
N ILE A 29 2.90 5.24 6.36
CA ILE A 29 3.60 5.91 7.48
C ILE A 29 4.52 4.92 8.20
N GLY A 30 4.02 3.71 8.51
CA GLY A 30 4.82 2.67 9.15
C GLY A 30 6.02 2.25 8.31
N ALA A 31 5.82 2.05 6.99
CA ALA A 31 6.88 1.65 6.08
C ALA A 31 7.91 2.77 5.83
N VAL A 32 7.49 4.04 5.82
CA VAL A 32 8.44 5.17 5.79
C VAL A 32 9.32 5.16 7.03
N GLY A 33 8.72 5.02 8.22
CA GLY A 33 9.48 4.98 9.48
C GLY A 33 10.42 3.78 9.56
N GLY A 34 9.92 2.57 9.22
CA GLY A 34 10.71 1.33 9.23
C GLY A 34 11.84 1.35 8.20
N GLY A 35 11.55 1.78 6.96
CA GLY A 35 12.56 1.89 5.91
C GLY A 35 13.64 2.91 6.24
N TRP A 36 13.25 4.04 6.83
CA TRP A 36 14.21 5.03 7.32
C TRP A 36 15.10 4.47 8.42
N ALA A 37 14.50 3.76 9.41
CA ALA A 37 15.26 3.13 10.48
C ALA A 37 16.27 2.11 9.95
N MET A 38 15.89 1.28 8.96
CA MET A 38 16.79 0.33 8.32
C MET A 38 17.96 1.01 7.59
N ILE A 39 17.68 2.06 6.82
CA ILE A 39 18.71 2.76 6.03
C ILE A 39 19.75 3.44 6.93
N PHE A 40 19.32 4.03 8.04
CA PHE A 40 20.20 4.80 8.93
C PHE A 40 20.62 4.03 10.19
N GLY A 41 20.30 2.75 10.30
CA GLY A 41 20.68 1.92 11.45
C GLY A 41 20.09 2.39 12.79
N ILE A 42 18.90 3.02 12.76
CA ILE A 42 18.25 3.50 13.97
C ILE A 42 17.72 2.30 14.77
N GLY A 43 18.16 2.19 16.01
CA GLY A 43 17.86 1.06 16.87
C GLY A 43 19.01 0.05 17.03
N GLY A 44 20.03 0.15 16.17
CA GLY A 44 21.23 -0.67 16.22
C GLY A 44 20.96 -2.18 16.13
N GLU A 45 21.93 -2.98 16.53
CA GLU A 45 21.89 -4.46 16.48
C GLU A 45 20.71 -5.08 17.29
N SER A 46 20.18 -4.37 18.29
CA SER A 46 19.04 -4.87 19.06
C SER A 46 17.73 -4.89 18.28
N MET A 47 17.60 -4.06 17.24
CA MET A 47 16.42 -4.01 16.37
C MET A 47 16.63 -4.75 15.05
N LEU A 48 17.85 -4.74 14.53
CA LEU A 48 18.25 -5.28 13.23
C LEU A 48 19.57 -6.04 13.37
N PRO A 49 19.56 -7.25 13.96
CA PRO A 49 20.75 -8.05 14.09
C PRO A 49 21.31 -8.46 12.73
N ASP A 50 22.62 -8.30 12.55
CA ASP A 50 23.28 -8.64 11.28
C ASP A 50 23.22 -10.14 10.95
N GLU A 51 23.07 -10.99 11.98
CA GLU A 51 22.85 -12.43 11.78
C GLU A 51 21.65 -12.79 10.90
N TYR A 52 20.63 -11.91 10.84
CA TYR A 52 19.47 -12.12 9.98
C TYR A 52 19.78 -11.87 8.50
N LEU A 53 20.78 -11.04 8.18
CA LEU A 53 21.22 -10.84 6.80
C LEU A 53 21.75 -12.10 6.16
N GLU A 54 22.41 -12.96 6.95
CA GLU A 54 22.95 -14.25 6.48
C GLU A 54 21.85 -15.22 6.00
N THR A 55 20.61 -15.03 6.50
CA THR A 55 19.46 -15.87 6.13
C THR A 55 18.68 -15.34 4.92
N ILE A 56 18.92 -14.10 4.52
CA ILE A 56 18.21 -13.45 3.40
C ILE A 56 19.09 -13.50 2.14
N PRO A 57 18.74 -14.30 1.13
CA PRO A 57 19.53 -14.38 -0.09
C PRO A 57 19.58 -13.03 -0.82
N LEU A 58 20.73 -12.68 -1.37
CA LEU A 58 20.96 -11.46 -2.16
C LEU A 58 20.92 -10.14 -1.37
N VAL A 59 20.96 -10.19 -0.04
CA VAL A 59 20.93 -8.99 0.81
C VAL A 59 22.16 -8.97 1.72
N ASP A 60 23.10 -8.07 1.43
CA ASP A 60 24.34 -7.92 2.19
C ASP A 60 24.26 -6.85 3.30
N ASN A 61 23.18 -6.05 3.30
CA ASN A 61 22.97 -4.97 4.25
C ASN A 61 21.49 -4.55 4.33
N TRP A 62 21.12 -3.85 5.41
CA TRP A 62 19.76 -3.39 5.65
C TRP A 62 19.30 -2.23 4.74
N VAL A 63 20.19 -1.63 3.96
CA VAL A 63 19.86 -0.49 3.08
C VAL A 63 18.90 -0.94 1.96
N VAL A 64 19.15 -2.09 1.34
CA VAL A 64 18.31 -2.59 0.24
C VAL A 64 16.86 -2.86 0.71
N PRO A 65 16.63 -3.67 1.76
CA PRO A 65 15.29 -3.83 2.34
C PRO A 65 14.66 -2.50 2.77
N GLY A 66 15.45 -1.62 3.38
CA GLY A 66 15.01 -0.31 3.81
C GLY A 66 14.53 0.58 2.65
N VAL A 67 15.23 0.59 1.52
CA VAL A 67 14.84 1.33 0.32
C VAL A 67 13.55 0.76 -0.28
N VAL A 68 13.42 -0.56 -0.37
CA VAL A 68 12.19 -1.23 -0.84
C VAL A 68 11.01 -0.87 0.05
N LEU A 69 11.21 -0.93 1.37
CA LEU A 69 10.19 -0.57 2.35
C LEU A 69 9.80 0.91 2.25
N LEU A 70 10.79 1.81 2.19
CA LEU A 70 10.59 3.25 2.12
C LEU A 70 9.86 3.68 0.84
N ILE A 71 10.36 3.26 -0.32
CA ILE A 71 9.84 3.70 -1.62
C ILE A 71 8.62 2.89 -2.02
N GLY A 72 8.72 1.54 -2.02
CA GLY A 72 7.68 0.65 -2.48
C GLY A 72 6.44 0.70 -1.58
N PHE A 73 6.62 0.35 -0.32
CA PHE A 73 5.50 0.31 0.63
C PHE A 73 5.22 1.66 1.29
N GLY A 74 6.23 2.48 1.56
CA GLY A 74 6.08 3.78 2.18
C GLY A 74 5.41 4.78 1.24
N PHE A 75 6.19 5.37 0.37
CA PHE A 75 5.67 6.38 -0.58
C PHE A 75 4.63 5.79 -1.54
N GLY A 76 4.81 4.54 -2.00
CA GLY A 76 3.83 3.86 -2.85
C GLY A 76 2.45 3.80 -2.21
N SER A 77 2.35 3.42 -0.94
CA SER A 77 1.07 3.36 -0.20
C SER A 77 0.45 4.74 0.01
N LEU A 78 1.25 5.76 0.34
CA LEU A 78 0.76 7.13 0.50
C LEU A 78 0.21 7.70 -0.81
N ILE A 79 0.90 7.45 -1.93
CA ILE A 79 0.46 7.84 -3.26
C ILE A 79 -0.83 7.09 -3.64
N ALA A 80 -0.91 5.79 -3.36
CA ALA A 80 -2.13 5.00 -3.58
C ALA A 80 -3.29 5.49 -2.72
N ALA A 81 -3.05 5.80 -1.43
CA ALA A 81 -4.06 6.40 -0.54
C ALA A 81 -4.60 7.71 -1.10
N TYR A 82 -3.71 8.60 -1.55
CA TYR A 82 -4.09 9.83 -2.22
C TYR A 82 -4.90 9.55 -3.50
N GLY A 83 -4.47 8.56 -4.30
CA GLY A 83 -5.14 8.14 -5.53
C GLY A 83 -6.57 7.63 -5.28
N VAL A 84 -6.77 6.79 -4.25
CA VAL A 84 -8.09 6.28 -3.84
C VAL A 84 -8.97 7.43 -3.33
N TRP A 85 -8.38 8.38 -2.57
CA TRP A 85 -9.12 9.48 -1.97
C TRP A 85 -9.52 10.56 -2.95
N ARG A 86 -8.60 11.03 -3.84
CA ARG A 86 -8.77 12.17 -4.74
C ARG A 86 -9.08 11.79 -6.18
N ARG A 87 -8.69 10.59 -6.59
CA ARG A 87 -8.80 10.08 -7.98
C ARG A 87 -8.22 11.05 -9.02
N PRO A 88 -6.95 11.48 -8.86
CA PRO A 88 -6.32 12.37 -9.82
C PRO A 88 -6.12 11.65 -11.16
N ILE A 89 -6.40 12.33 -12.26
CA ILE A 89 -6.18 11.80 -13.61
C ILE A 89 -4.71 12.03 -13.96
N TRP A 90 -3.96 10.93 -14.11
CA TRP A 90 -2.57 10.97 -14.56
C TRP A 90 -2.45 10.33 -15.93
N ALA A 91 -2.22 11.17 -16.97
CA ALA A 91 -2.24 10.72 -18.37
C ALA A 91 -1.30 9.55 -18.67
N TRP A 92 -0.15 9.46 -17.99
CA TRP A 92 0.82 8.37 -18.15
C TRP A 92 0.34 7.01 -17.59
N LEU A 93 -0.66 7.01 -16.71
CA LEU A 93 -1.31 5.79 -16.18
C LEU A 93 -2.56 5.38 -16.97
N GLY A 94 -2.95 6.14 -17.97
CA GLY A 94 -4.14 5.86 -18.79
C GLY A 94 -4.11 4.51 -19.51
N GLY A 95 -2.91 3.96 -19.79
CA GLY A 95 -2.76 2.60 -20.33
C GLY A 95 -3.21 1.54 -19.33
N LEU A 96 -2.79 1.66 -18.08
CA LEU A 96 -3.16 0.76 -16.98
C LEU A 96 -4.67 0.82 -16.69
N GLU A 97 -5.23 2.02 -16.70
CA GLU A 97 -6.65 2.26 -16.49
C GLU A 97 -7.51 1.63 -17.59
N ARG A 98 -7.10 1.70 -18.85
CA ARG A 98 -7.78 1.04 -19.98
C ARG A 98 -7.73 -0.48 -19.87
N LEU A 99 -6.60 -1.02 -19.42
CA LEU A 99 -6.42 -2.46 -19.27
C LEU A 99 -7.30 -3.04 -18.16
N THR A 100 -7.41 -2.36 -17.03
CA THR A 100 -8.12 -2.85 -15.85
C THR A 100 -9.58 -2.37 -15.76
N GLY A 101 -9.96 -1.34 -16.50
CA GLY A 101 -11.28 -0.69 -16.39
C GLY A 101 -11.49 0.07 -15.07
N HIS A 102 -10.44 0.24 -14.28
CA HIS A 102 -10.45 0.92 -12.99
C HIS A 102 -9.40 2.02 -12.95
N HIS A 103 -9.62 3.02 -12.10
CA HIS A 103 -8.62 4.04 -11.82
C HIS A 103 -7.32 3.38 -11.29
N TRP A 104 -6.16 3.87 -11.69
CA TRP A 104 -4.85 3.31 -11.40
C TRP A 104 -4.62 2.97 -9.91
N SER A 105 -5.21 3.75 -8.99
CA SER A 105 -5.07 3.53 -7.56
C SER A 105 -5.68 2.21 -7.07
N TRP A 106 -6.65 1.64 -7.80
CA TRP A 106 -7.18 0.31 -7.50
C TRP A 106 -6.11 -0.77 -7.72
N THR A 107 -5.47 -0.73 -8.88
CA THR A 107 -4.37 -1.66 -9.19
C THR A 107 -3.20 -1.47 -8.22
N ALA A 108 -2.84 -0.20 -7.91
CA ALA A 108 -1.80 0.09 -6.93
C ALA A 108 -2.13 -0.49 -5.55
N THR A 109 -3.37 -0.39 -5.08
CA THR A 109 -3.81 -0.96 -3.80
C THR A 109 -3.64 -2.47 -3.77
N ILE A 110 -4.03 -3.18 -4.85
CA ILE A 110 -3.88 -4.64 -4.95
C ILE A 110 -2.40 -5.03 -4.97
N LEU A 111 -1.57 -4.35 -5.77
CA LEU A 111 -0.14 -4.64 -5.86
C LEU A 111 0.58 -4.39 -4.54
N ILE A 112 0.26 -3.31 -3.84
CA ILE A 112 0.82 -3.01 -2.53
C ILE A 112 0.39 -4.07 -1.51
N GLY A 113 -0.90 -4.41 -1.46
CA GLY A 113 -1.39 -5.42 -0.53
C GLY A 113 -0.78 -6.80 -0.80
N ALA A 114 -0.72 -7.24 -2.06
CA ALA A 114 -0.11 -8.51 -2.45
C ALA A 114 1.40 -8.51 -2.17
N GLY A 115 2.09 -7.41 -2.53
CA GLY A 115 3.51 -7.23 -2.22
C GLY A 115 3.78 -7.30 -0.71
N GLN A 116 2.93 -6.67 0.10
CA GLN A 116 3.03 -6.72 1.56
C GLN A 116 2.88 -8.14 2.11
N VAL A 117 1.90 -8.91 1.61
CA VAL A 117 1.73 -10.32 1.99
C VAL A 117 2.97 -11.12 1.62
N THR A 118 3.51 -10.93 0.41
CA THR A 118 4.74 -11.59 -0.04
C THR A 118 5.92 -11.20 0.85
N TRP A 119 6.09 -9.93 1.14
CA TRP A 119 7.16 -9.41 2.00
C TRP A 119 7.13 -10.08 3.39
N ILE A 120 5.97 -10.05 4.06
CA ILE A 120 5.82 -10.67 5.38
C ILE A 120 6.01 -12.18 5.33
N THR A 121 5.61 -12.84 4.24
CA THR A 121 5.87 -14.28 4.05
C THR A 121 7.37 -14.56 3.97
N LEU A 122 8.13 -13.76 3.24
CA LEU A 122 9.59 -13.89 3.17
C LEU A 122 10.25 -13.63 4.54
N GLU A 123 9.80 -12.60 5.26
CA GLU A 123 10.27 -12.32 6.62
C GLU A 123 10.02 -13.52 7.57
N LEU A 124 8.83 -14.11 7.54
CA LEU A 124 8.48 -15.28 8.37
C LEU A 124 9.34 -16.51 8.09
N LEU A 125 9.88 -16.63 6.88
CA LEU A 125 10.77 -17.73 6.50
C LEU A 125 12.23 -17.46 6.89
N SER A 126 12.61 -16.20 7.08
CA SER A 126 13.99 -15.77 7.25
C SER A 126 14.34 -15.32 8.66
N ILE A 127 13.40 -14.75 9.39
CA ILE A 127 13.64 -14.17 10.72
C ILE A 127 12.56 -14.59 11.73
N PRO A 128 12.87 -14.55 13.05
CA PRO A 128 11.90 -14.88 14.09
C PRO A 128 10.65 -14.00 14.02
N PHE A 129 9.51 -14.58 14.38
CA PHE A 129 8.23 -13.88 14.40
C PHE A 129 8.27 -12.62 15.26
N SER A 130 7.80 -11.51 14.71
CA SER A 130 7.70 -10.21 15.38
C SER A 130 6.26 -9.68 15.43
N VAL A 131 6.00 -8.79 16.39
CA VAL A 131 4.70 -8.09 16.49
C VAL A 131 4.38 -7.31 15.23
N LEU A 132 5.39 -6.77 14.54
CA LEU A 132 5.20 -6.05 13.28
C LEU A 132 4.62 -6.95 12.18
N MET A 133 5.10 -8.19 12.08
CA MET A 133 4.55 -9.17 11.14
C MET A 133 3.09 -9.48 11.42
N ALA A 134 2.71 -9.59 12.72
CA ALA A 134 1.33 -9.83 13.14
C ALA A 134 0.39 -8.66 12.78
N ILE A 135 0.90 -7.44 12.70
CA ILE A 135 0.12 -6.24 12.35
C ILE A 135 0.07 -6.06 10.83
N PHE A 136 1.23 -6.07 10.19
CA PHE A 136 1.34 -5.70 8.79
C PHE A 136 0.98 -6.83 7.82
N GLY A 137 1.08 -8.10 8.23
CA GLY A 137 0.63 -9.23 7.40
C GLY A 137 -0.88 -9.20 7.13
N PRO A 138 -1.74 -9.22 8.16
CA PRO A 138 -3.18 -9.09 7.99
C PRO A 138 -3.61 -7.80 7.29
N LEU A 139 -2.86 -6.70 7.48
CA LEU A 139 -3.13 -5.42 6.82
C LEU A 139 -2.97 -5.54 5.29
N GLY A 140 -1.91 -6.18 4.82
CA GLY A 140 -1.70 -6.43 3.39
C GLY A 140 -2.83 -7.26 2.78
N LEU A 141 -3.23 -8.35 3.47
CA LEU A 141 -4.35 -9.19 3.03
C LEU A 141 -5.67 -8.41 3.02
N ALA A 142 -5.93 -7.60 4.05
CA ALA A 142 -7.12 -6.77 4.14
C ALA A 142 -7.21 -5.76 2.97
N LEU A 143 -6.09 -5.15 2.57
CA LEU A 143 -6.04 -4.25 1.43
C LEU A 143 -6.46 -4.95 0.13
N VAL A 144 -5.97 -6.17 -0.13
CA VAL A 144 -6.36 -6.95 -1.32
C VAL A 144 -7.85 -7.28 -1.27
N LEU A 145 -8.32 -7.86 -0.18
CA LEU A 145 -9.72 -8.28 -0.04
C LEU A 145 -10.68 -7.10 -0.16
N LEU A 146 -10.39 -5.98 0.50
CA LEU A 146 -11.23 -4.78 0.44
C LEU A 146 -11.23 -4.16 -0.96
N ALA A 147 -10.09 -4.11 -1.66
CA ALA A 147 -10.01 -3.59 -3.01
C ALA A 147 -10.88 -4.39 -4.00
N LEU A 148 -11.02 -5.70 -3.78
CA LEU A 148 -11.84 -6.60 -4.59
C LEU A 148 -13.35 -6.52 -4.26
N THR A 149 -13.75 -5.89 -3.15
CA THR A 149 -15.17 -5.75 -2.82
C THR A 149 -15.92 -4.92 -3.86
N PRO A 150 -17.18 -5.26 -4.18
CA PRO A 150 -18.02 -4.47 -5.11
C PRO A 150 -18.14 -2.99 -4.69
N SER A 151 -18.08 -2.72 -3.40
CA SER A 151 -18.15 -1.37 -2.83
C SER A 151 -16.95 -0.50 -3.20
N VAL A 152 -15.73 -1.02 -3.14
CA VAL A 152 -14.50 -0.31 -3.51
C VAL A 152 -14.31 -0.34 -5.02
N SER A 153 -14.36 -1.52 -5.64
CA SER A 153 -14.18 -1.70 -7.08
C SER A 153 -15.21 -0.88 -7.88
N GLY A 154 -16.49 -0.92 -7.49
CA GLY A 154 -17.54 -0.11 -8.14
C GLY A 154 -17.37 1.40 -7.96
N TYR A 155 -16.86 1.85 -6.80
CA TYR A 155 -16.57 3.26 -6.56
C TYR A 155 -15.41 3.79 -7.40
N ILE A 156 -14.39 2.97 -7.63
CA ILE A 156 -13.14 3.32 -8.34
C ILE A 156 -13.21 2.99 -9.85
N ARG A 157 -14.26 2.31 -10.29
CA ARG A 157 -14.45 1.94 -11.70
C ARG A 157 -14.57 3.19 -12.58
N LEU A 158 -13.91 3.16 -13.73
CA LEU A 158 -14.06 4.19 -14.76
C LEU A 158 -15.44 4.03 -15.44
N LYS A 159 -16.11 5.15 -15.64
CA LYS A 159 -17.40 5.17 -16.34
C LYS A 159 -17.18 5.49 -17.81
#